data_9b6f99fe03d53468a4720128c4f8ec21
#
_entry.id   9b6f99fe03d53468a4720128c4f8ec21
#
_cell.length_a   1.000
_cell.length_b   1.000
_cell.length_c   1.000
_cell.angle_alpha   90.00
_cell.angle_beta   90.00
_cell.angle_gamma   90.00
#
_symmetry.space_group_name_H-M   'P 1'
#
loop_
_entity.id
_entity.type
_entity.pdbx_description
1 polymer ?
#
loop_
_entity_poly.entity_id
_entity_poly.type
_entity_poly.pdbx_seq_one_letter_code
_entity_poly.pdbx_strand_id
1 'polypeptide(L)'
;AAAGSIRQLDPKLTANRPLDMYAYAIGITNSNTLPSYHSEIINLIHSWGIKVCPDRQVVKDIYECHDYFKKISKQRNNLGYEIDGVVFKVNNLDLQKEIGFVSRAPRWAIAHKFPAQEEVTRVEDIKFQIGRTGAVTPVAKLKPVFVSGVTVSNATLHNIEELNRKDVRVNDSVVVRRAGDVIPEVVKVLLEKRPKDTAPIKLPDVCPVCGSVIEQIIGETVVRCSGNLICSAQIAESLKHFVSRRAFDIEGFGAKIIEQLVGSGRLKAPDDIFTLKKDELITFERIGDKSAENLINSINASKSITLSKFLYSLGIREVGETTSNNIAGYYGKLANIISATEEDMLNIPDVGPIVASRIRSFFCEVENLSLIKRLRDNGVNWSETNPLTHKIKGPLQGMVFVLTGTLPTLSREEIKKIIHDSGGRVSSSLSKKTDYLIAGEKAGSKLSKAENLDINILTEKDFMKLT
;
A
#
# COMPACT_ATOMS: atom_id res chain seq x y z
N ALA A 1 9.55 -12.82 15.20
CA ALA A 1 10.66 -13.78 15.31
C ALA A 1 10.59 -14.85 14.23
N ALA A 2 9.44 -15.53 14.03
CA ALA A 2 9.32 -16.66 13.09
C ALA A 2 9.73 -16.32 11.66
N ALA A 3 9.24 -15.22 11.08
CA ALA A 3 9.55 -14.81 9.70
C ALA A 3 11.05 -14.59 9.45
N GLY A 4 11.75 -13.98 10.41
CA GLY A 4 13.22 -13.85 10.35
C GLY A 4 13.95 -15.16 10.58
N SER A 5 13.38 -16.07 11.37
CA SER A 5 13.98 -17.36 11.64
C SER A 5 13.95 -18.30 10.45
N ILE A 6 12.83 -18.35 9.72
CA ILE A 6 12.66 -19.20 8.53
C ILE A 6 13.63 -18.78 7.40
N ARG A 7 14.04 -17.52 7.37
CA ARG A 7 14.94 -16.96 6.33
C ARG A 7 16.42 -16.98 6.72
N GLN A 8 16.82 -17.70 7.77
CA GLN A 8 18.24 -17.85 8.13
C GLN A 8 18.96 -18.67 7.06
N LEU A 9 20.17 -18.21 6.69
CA LEU A 9 21.03 -18.91 5.73
C LEU A 9 21.50 -20.27 6.26
N ASP A 10 21.74 -20.38 7.58
CA ASP A 10 22.06 -21.64 8.23
C ASP A 10 20.79 -22.27 8.83
N PRO A 11 20.29 -23.40 8.29
CA PRO A 11 19.09 -24.06 8.78
C PRO A 11 19.25 -24.59 10.22
N LYS A 12 20.47 -24.79 10.72
CA LYS A 12 20.74 -25.19 12.12
C LYS A 12 20.29 -24.12 13.09
N LEU A 13 20.42 -22.84 12.74
CA LEU A 13 19.94 -21.74 13.57
C LEU A 13 18.41 -21.75 13.69
N THR A 14 17.72 -22.13 12.62
CA THR A 14 16.26 -22.27 12.61
C THR A 14 15.83 -23.50 13.42
N ALA A 15 16.53 -24.63 13.27
CA ALA A 15 16.23 -25.88 13.97
C ALA A 15 16.32 -25.74 15.51
N ASN A 16 17.23 -24.85 16.00
CA ASN A 16 17.39 -24.60 17.44
C ASN A 16 16.33 -23.65 18.01
N ARG A 17 15.39 -23.13 17.20
CA ARG A 17 14.32 -22.24 17.67
C ARG A 17 13.02 -23.01 17.82
N PRO A 18 12.29 -22.85 18.93
CA PRO A 18 11.02 -23.53 19.16
C PRO A 18 9.91 -22.89 18.31
N LEU A 19 9.97 -23.13 17.00
CA LEU A 19 8.94 -22.66 16.07
C LEU A 19 7.79 -23.65 16.00
N ASP A 20 6.57 -23.13 15.97
CA ASP A 20 5.35 -23.91 15.77
C ASP A 20 4.50 -23.26 14.66
N MET A 21 3.52 -23.99 14.13
CA MET A 21 2.66 -23.57 13.04
C MET A 21 1.22 -24.01 13.31
N TYR A 22 0.30 -23.08 13.09
CA TYR A 22 -1.13 -23.35 13.03
C TYR A 22 -1.67 -23.07 11.63
N ALA A 23 -2.34 -24.06 11.03
CA ALA A 23 -3.08 -23.87 9.80
C ALA A 23 -4.46 -23.26 10.11
N TYR A 24 -4.91 -22.32 9.27
CA TYR A 24 -6.17 -21.61 9.46
C TYR A 24 -7.07 -21.56 8.22
N ALA A 25 -6.62 -22.12 7.11
CA ALA A 25 -7.37 -22.24 5.85
C ALA A 25 -6.70 -23.23 4.92
N ILE A 26 -7.44 -23.71 3.92
CA ILE A 26 -6.90 -24.42 2.75
C ILE A 26 -6.67 -23.38 1.64
N GLY A 27 -5.55 -23.47 0.93
CA GLY A 27 -5.25 -22.65 -0.23
C GLY A 27 -5.92 -23.19 -1.50
N ILE A 28 -5.16 -23.30 -2.59
CA ILE A 28 -5.65 -23.84 -3.87
C ILE A 28 -5.75 -25.36 -3.74
N THR A 29 -6.88 -25.92 -4.16
CA THR A 29 -7.13 -27.35 -4.16
C THR A 29 -7.87 -27.75 -5.43
N ASN A 30 -7.64 -28.97 -5.90
CA ASN A 30 -8.37 -29.59 -7.00
C ASN A 30 -9.56 -30.44 -6.49
N SER A 31 -9.80 -30.50 -5.17
CA SER A 31 -10.90 -31.27 -4.61
C SER A 31 -12.22 -30.53 -4.77
N ASN A 32 -13.20 -31.21 -5.35
CA ASN A 32 -14.57 -30.70 -5.47
C ASN A 32 -15.44 -31.09 -4.24
N THR A 33 -14.87 -31.75 -3.23
CA THR A 33 -15.58 -32.31 -2.06
C THR A 33 -15.19 -31.64 -0.76
N LEU A 34 -14.98 -30.33 -0.78
CA LEU A 34 -14.72 -29.59 0.46
C LEU A 34 -16.03 -29.36 1.24
N PRO A 35 -15.96 -29.36 2.58
CA PRO A 35 -17.09 -28.99 3.43
C PRO A 35 -17.64 -27.57 3.10
N SER A 36 -18.92 -27.32 3.45
CA SER A 36 -19.57 -26.04 3.20
C SER A 36 -19.29 -24.97 4.27
N TYR A 37 -18.69 -25.35 5.40
CA TYR A 37 -18.40 -24.44 6.49
C TYR A 37 -16.92 -24.36 6.79
N HIS A 38 -16.43 -23.15 7.08
CA HIS A 38 -15.04 -22.91 7.43
C HIS A 38 -14.58 -23.70 8.66
N SER A 39 -15.43 -23.83 9.67
CA SER A 39 -15.17 -24.64 10.88
C SER A 39 -14.93 -26.11 10.53
N GLU A 40 -15.62 -26.67 9.57
CA GLU A 40 -15.45 -28.05 9.10
C GLU A 40 -14.14 -28.22 8.31
N ILE A 41 -13.76 -27.20 7.52
CA ILE A 41 -12.44 -27.15 6.87
C ILE A 41 -11.32 -27.22 7.91
N ILE A 42 -11.43 -26.48 9.00
CA ILE A 42 -10.41 -26.51 10.07
C ILE A 42 -10.36 -27.88 10.74
N ASN A 43 -11.52 -28.52 10.96
CA ASN A 43 -11.58 -29.89 11.49
C ASN A 43 -10.95 -30.91 10.53
N LEU A 44 -11.19 -30.75 9.22
CA LEU A 44 -10.58 -31.59 8.18
C LEU A 44 -9.05 -31.44 8.18
N ILE A 45 -8.52 -30.22 8.25
CA ILE A 45 -7.07 -29.96 8.39
C ILE A 45 -6.51 -30.66 9.63
N HIS A 46 -7.23 -30.58 10.75
CA HIS A 46 -6.83 -31.23 11.99
C HIS A 46 -6.80 -32.77 11.83
N SER A 47 -7.79 -33.35 11.12
CA SER A 47 -7.83 -34.80 10.86
C SER A 47 -6.66 -35.31 10.02
N TRP A 48 -6.01 -34.44 9.26
CA TRP A 48 -4.77 -34.73 8.52
C TRP A 48 -3.50 -34.69 9.40
N GLY A 49 -3.66 -34.46 10.72
CA GLY A 49 -2.53 -34.36 11.64
C GLY A 49 -1.85 -32.97 11.64
N ILE A 50 -2.40 -32.00 10.95
CA ILE A 50 -1.86 -30.62 10.90
C ILE A 50 -2.41 -29.85 12.09
N LYS A 51 -1.54 -29.17 12.83
CA LYS A 51 -1.94 -28.36 13.99
C LYS A 51 -2.84 -27.21 13.55
N VAL A 52 -3.92 -26.99 14.29
CA VAL A 52 -4.84 -25.87 14.17
C VAL A 52 -4.99 -25.20 15.54
N CYS A 53 -5.32 -23.91 15.56
CA CYS A 53 -5.51 -23.18 16.80
C CYS A 53 -6.59 -23.88 17.66
N PRO A 54 -6.28 -24.26 18.90
CA PRO A 54 -7.26 -24.92 19.80
C PRO A 54 -8.33 -23.95 20.26
N ASP A 55 -7.97 -22.68 20.46
CA ASP A 55 -8.86 -21.62 20.92
C ASP A 55 -9.67 -21.06 19.73
N ARG A 56 -10.63 -21.85 19.25
CA ARG A 56 -11.57 -21.44 18.20
C ARG A 56 -12.99 -21.84 18.60
N GLN A 57 -13.95 -21.04 18.14
CA GLN A 57 -15.36 -21.26 18.44
C GLN A 57 -16.24 -20.79 17.28
N VAL A 58 -17.31 -21.52 17.00
CA VAL A 58 -18.40 -21.04 16.15
C VAL A 58 -19.39 -20.33 17.07
N VAL A 59 -19.80 -19.13 16.69
CA VAL A 59 -20.71 -18.26 17.45
C VAL A 59 -21.89 -17.86 16.57
N LYS A 60 -23.04 -17.52 17.17
CA LYS A 60 -24.29 -17.28 16.48
C LYS A 60 -24.47 -15.82 16.08
N ASP A 61 -23.99 -14.91 16.91
CA ASP A 61 -24.23 -13.47 16.76
C ASP A 61 -23.07 -12.61 17.25
N ILE A 62 -23.25 -11.31 17.16
CA ILE A 62 -22.24 -10.31 17.54
C ILE A 62 -22.01 -10.29 19.06
N TYR A 63 -22.99 -10.66 19.87
CA TYR A 63 -22.85 -10.68 21.33
C TYR A 63 -21.95 -11.84 21.76
N GLU A 64 -22.16 -13.02 21.18
CA GLU A 64 -21.27 -14.15 21.39
C GLU A 64 -19.84 -13.87 20.86
N CYS A 65 -19.69 -13.13 19.74
CA CYS A 65 -18.37 -12.65 19.28
C CYS A 65 -17.68 -11.81 20.36
N HIS A 66 -18.43 -10.89 20.97
CA HIS A 66 -17.89 -10.01 21.99
C HIS A 66 -17.49 -10.78 23.29
N ASP A 67 -18.28 -11.74 23.68
CA ASP A 67 -17.99 -12.59 24.85
C ASP A 67 -16.75 -13.47 24.59
N TYR A 68 -16.62 -14.01 23.39
CA TYR A 68 -15.43 -14.72 22.97
C TYR A 68 -14.18 -13.80 23.00
N PHE A 69 -14.29 -12.58 22.48
CA PHE A 69 -13.21 -11.60 22.55
C PHE A 69 -12.78 -11.30 23.99
N LYS A 70 -13.74 -11.07 24.90
CA LYS A 70 -13.45 -10.85 26.33
C LYS A 70 -12.77 -12.06 26.98
N LYS A 71 -13.23 -13.29 26.65
CA LYS A 71 -12.65 -14.53 27.14
C LYS A 71 -11.17 -14.63 26.74
N ILE A 72 -10.87 -14.49 25.46
CA ILE A 72 -9.50 -14.59 24.93
C ILE A 72 -8.62 -13.45 25.47
N SER A 73 -9.14 -12.24 25.57
CA SER A 73 -8.43 -11.10 26.16
C SER A 73 -7.96 -11.38 27.59
N LYS A 74 -8.78 -12.03 28.41
CA LYS A 74 -8.41 -12.42 29.79
C LYS A 74 -7.36 -13.55 29.82
N GLN A 75 -7.38 -14.43 28.83
CA GLN A 75 -6.47 -15.57 28.74
C GLN A 75 -5.17 -15.22 28.01
N ARG A 76 -5.06 -14.03 27.42
CA ARG A 76 -3.94 -13.58 26.57
C ARG A 76 -2.58 -13.89 27.17
N ASN A 77 -2.38 -13.59 28.45
CA ASN A 77 -1.09 -13.76 29.14
C ASN A 77 -0.77 -15.22 29.50
N ASN A 78 -1.73 -16.13 29.40
CA ASN A 78 -1.59 -17.55 29.72
C ASN A 78 -1.38 -18.42 28.47
N LEU A 79 -1.42 -17.82 27.28
CA LEU A 79 -1.15 -18.51 26.03
C LEU A 79 0.37 -18.73 25.86
N GLY A 80 0.76 -19.84 25.26
CA GLY A 80 2.17 -20.14 24.96
C GLY A 80 2.79 -19.25 23.86
N TYR A 81 2.04 -18.31 23.31
CA TYR A 81 2.44 -17.36 22.26
C TYR A 81 1.66 -16.06 22.41
N GLU A 82 2.25 -14.98 21.91
CA GLU A 82 1.61 -13.66 21.93
C GLU A 82 0.57 -13.53 20.84
N ILE A 83 -0.54 -12.86 21.17
CA ILE A 83 -1.61 -12.50 20.23
C ILE A 83 -1.96 -11.02 20.36
N ASP A 84 -2.35 -10.42 19.25
CA ASP A 84 -2.73 -9.00 19.15
C ASP A 84 -4.24 -8.77 19.02
N GLY A 85 -5.00 -9.85 18.89
CA GLY A 85 -6.46 -9.80 18.77
C GLY A 85 -7.05 -11.14 18.36
N VAL A 86 -8.32 -11.12 17.97
CA VAL A 86 -9.05 -12.27 17.42
C VAL A 86 -9.55 -11.94 16.02
N VAL A 87 -9.72 -12.95 15.18
CA VAL A 87 -10.27 -12.79 13.82
C VAL A 87 -11.64 -13.47 13.77
N PHE A 88 -12.65 -12.71 13.43
CA PHE A 88 -13.99 -13.23 13.13
C PHE A 88 -14.14 -13.44 11.63
N LYS A 89 -14.73 -14.55 11.25
CA LYS A 89 -14.97 -14.93 9.84
C LYS A 89 -16.40 -15.41 9.67
N VAL A 90 -17.01 -15.11 8.54
CA VAL A 90 -18.28 -15.75 8.15
C VAL A 90 -18.02 -17.24 7.98
N ASN A 91 -18.79 -18.10 8.64
CA ASN A 91 -18.54 -19.54 8.68
C ASN A 91 -18.99 -20.26 7.39
N ASN A 92 -20.09 -19.81 6.75
CA ASN A 92 -20.58 -20.40 5.50
C ASN A 92 -19.70 -19.96 4.31
N LEU A 93 -19.17 -20.91 3.55
CA LEU A 93 -18.23 -20.65 2.45
C LEU A 93 -18.90 -20.06 1.20
N ASP A 94 -20.18 -20.36 0.96
CA ASP A 94 -20.89 -19.76 -0.18
C ASP A 94 -21.20 -18.29 0.09
N LEU A 95 -21.56 -17.93 1.33
CA LEU A 95 -21.65 -16.54 1.74
C LEU A 95 -20.29 -15.83 1.67
N GLN A 96 -19.17 -16.49 1.99
CA GLN A 96 -17.86 -15.88 1.79
C GLN A 96 -17.58 -15.53 0.32
N LYS A 97 -17.99 -16.39 -0.62
CA LYS A 97 -17.85 -16.13 -2.07
C LYS A 97 -18.72 -14.96 -2.51
N GLU A 98 -19.98 -14.90 -2.02
CA GLU A 98 -20.93 -13.82 -2.32
C GLU A 98 -20.44 -12.46 -1.80
N ILE A 99 -20.02 -12.39 -0.52
CA ILE A 99 -19.49 -11.18 0.11
C ILE A 99 -18.16 -10.75 -0.57
N GLY A 100 -17.35 -11.70 -1.01
CA GLY A 100 -16.15 -11.49 -1.82
C GLY A 100 -14.98 -10.85 -1.10
N PHE A 101 -14.14 -10.18 -1.88
CA PHE A 101 -12.87 -9.58 -1.44
C PHE A 101 -12.80 -8.11 -1.83
N VAL A 102 -12.01 -7.34 -1.07
CA VAL A 102 -11.39 -6.09 -1.52
C VAL A 102 -9.96 -6.39 -1.94
N SER A 103 -9.26 -5.43 -2.56
CA SER A 103 -7.93 -5.67 -3.17
C SER A 103 -6.91 -6.38 -2.26
N ARG A 104 -7.01 -6.25 -0.94
CA ARG A 104 -6.03 -6.78 0.02
C ARG A 104 -6.60 -7.59 1.17
N ALA A 105 -7.92 -7.72 1.24
CA ALA A 105 -8.56 -8.39 2.36
C ALA A 105 -9.90 -9.02 1.95
N PRO A 106 -10.31 -10.11 2.61
CA PRO A 106 -11.67 -10.61 2.50
C PRO A 106 -12.66 -9.65 3.18
N ARG A 107 -13.83 -9.44 2.59
CA ARG A 107 -14.92 -8.69 3.22
C ARG A 107 -15.62 -9.49 4.31
N TRP A 108 -15.50 -10.79 4.27
CA TRP A 108 -16.13 -11.75 5.19
C TRP A 108 -15.30 -12.05 6.44
N ALA A 109 -14.18 -11.36 6.65
CA ALA A 109 -13.35 -11.50 7.84
C ALA A 109 -12.96 -10.14 8.41
N ILE A 110 -12.94 -10.06 9.74
CA ILE A 110 -12.54 -8.84 10.46
C ILE A 110 -11.62 -9.21 11.64
N ALA A 111 -10.55 -8.46 11.82
CA ALA A 111 -9.69 -8.56 12.99
C ALA A 111 -10.16 -7.57 14.06
N HIS A 112 -10.43 -8.08 15.26
CA HIS A 112 -10.72 -7.29 16.45
C HIS A 112 -9.48 -7.29 17.34
N LYS A 113 -8.72 -6.20 17.31
CA LYS A 113 -7.46 -6.06 18.02
C LYS A 113 -7.69 -5.80 19.52
N PHE A 114 -6.84 -6.36 20.37
CA PHE A 114 -6.82 -5.98 21.78
C PHE A 114 -6.32 -4.54 21.96
N PRO A 115 -6.67 -3.89 23.09
CA PRO A 115 -6.04 -2.63 23.44
C PRO A 115 -4.52 -2.78 23.44
N ALA A 116 -3.84 -1.81 22.81
CA ALA A 116 -2.39 -1.81 22.76
C ALA A 116 -1.81 -1.67 24.19
N GLN A 117 -0.74 -2.39 24.47
CA GLN A 117 0.01 -2.22 25.71
C GLN A 117 0.75 -0.88 25.67
N GLU A 118 0.64 -0.13 26.74
CA GLU A 118 1.26 1.18 26.90
C GLU A 118 2.34 1.10 27.99
N GLU A 119 3.49 1.70 27.70
CA GLU A 119 4.61 1.77 28.63
C GLU A 119 5.13 3.19 28.74
N VAL A 120 5.73 3.52 29.86
CA VAL A 120 6.30 4.83 30.10
C VAL A 120 7.80 4.80 29.85
N THR A 121 8.28 5.77 29.07
CA THR A 121 9.72 5.96 28.84
C THR A 121 10.07 7.44 28.73
N ARG A 122 11.35 7.75 28.50
CA ARG A 122 11.85 9.13 28.37
C ARG A 122 12.31 9.38 26.95
N VAL A 123 12.01 10.57 26.44
CA VAL A 123 12.54 11.08 25.16
C VAL A 123 13.98 11.53 25.36
N GLU A 124 14.93 10.90 24.68
CA GLU A 124 16.35 11.26 24.70
C GLU A 124 16.70 12.31 23.65
N ASP A 125 16.06 12.23 22.48
CA ASP A 125 16.30 13.10 21.34
C ASP A 125 15.10 13.09 20.39
N ILE A 126 14.97 14.08 19.52
CA ILE A 126 13.98 14.10 18.43
C ILE A 126 14.71 14.38 17.11
N LYS A 127 14.64 13.40 16.19
CA LYS A 127 15.27 13.47 14.87
C LYS A 127 14.24 13.62 13.78
N PHE A 128 14.60 14.33 12.72
CA PHE A 128 13.79 14.49 11.53
C PHE A 128 14.26 13.53 10.45
N GLN A 129 13.44 12.53 10.13
CA GLN A 129 13.70 11.58 9.06
C GLN A 129 13.11 12.11 7.75
N ILE A 130 13.84 11.90 6.65
CA ILE A 130 13.41 12.30 5.32
C ILE A 130 12.94 11.06 4.57
N GLY A 131 11.67 11.03 4.22
CA GLY A 131 11.08 9.95 3.45
C GLY A 131 11.35 10.07 1.95
N ARG A 132 10.96 9.06 1.20
CA ARG A 132 11.13 8.95 -0.25
C ARG A 132 10.63 10.16 -1.04
N THR A 133 9.51 10.75 -0.63
CA THR A 133 8.88 11.92 -1.27
C THR A 133 9.32 13.25 -0.65
N GLY A 134 10.43 13.27 0.08
CA GLY A 134 10.90 14.42 0.81
C GLY A 134 10.17 14.68 2.13
N ALA A 135 9.12 13.95 2.47
CA ALA A 135 8.36 14.14 3.69
C ALA A 135 9.27 14.13 4.92
N VAL A 136 9.17 15.17 5.76
CA VAL A 136 9.93 15.35 6.98
C VAL A 136 9.12 14.81 8.15
N THR A 137 9.56 13.68 8.72
CA THR A 137 8.84 12.99 9.80
C THR A 137 9.64 13.10 11.09
N PRO A 138 9.09 13.69 12.16
CA PRO A 138 9.75 13.71 13.46
C PRO A 138 9.64 12.32 14.11
N VAL A 139 10.76 11.84 14.65
CA VAL A 139 10.90 10.57 15.34
C VAL A 139 11.57 10.81 16.69
N ALA A 140 10.89 10.42 17.76
CA ALA A 140 11.45 10.45 19.10
C ALA A 140 12.42 9.28 19.30
N LYS A 141 13.66 9.59 19.67
CA LYS A 141 14.61 8.62 20.21
C LYS A 141 14.31 8.45 21.69
N LEU A 142 14.10 7.23 22.12
CA LEU A 142 13.60 6.90 23.46
C LEU A 142 14.66 6.14 24.26
N LYS A 143 14.67 6.36 25.57
CA LYS A 143 15.30 5.38 26.45
C LYS A 143 14.65 4.01 26.19
N PRO A 144 15.42 2.96 25.87
CA PRO A 144 14.86 1.67 25.50
C PRO A 144 13.86 1.16 26.53
N VAL A 145 12.68 0.75 26.07
CA VAL A 145 11.58 0.23 26.88
C VAL A 145 10.97 -1.01 26.23
N PHE A 146 10.58 -1.98 27.03
CA PHE A 146 9.96 -3.21 26.51
C PHE A 146 8.46 -3.02 26.36
N VAL A 147 7.95 -3.17 25.12
CA VAL A 147 6.52 -2.98 24.78
C VAL A 147 6.08 -4.13 23.90
N SER A 148 5.05 -4.89 24.29
CA SER A 148 4.48 -5.98 23.48
C SER A 148 5.56 -6.88 22.85
N GLY A 149 6.43 -7.49 23.67
CA GLY A 149 7.41 -8.50 23.21
C GLY A 149 8.66 -7.96 22.52
N VAL A 150 8.83 -6.63 22.38
CA VAL A 150 10.03 -6.04 21.76
C VAL A 150 10.55 -4.83 22.52
N THR A 151 11.85 -4.59 22.42
CA THR A 151 12.48 -3.38 22.95
C THR A 151 12.32 -2.24 21.94
N VAL A 152 11.63 -1.18 22.33
CA VAL A 152 11.37 0.04 21.56
C VAL A 152 12.39 1.11 21.97
N SER A 153 13.14 1.63 20.99
CA SER A 153 14.10 2.73 21.15
C SER A 153 13.78 3.93 20.28
N ASN A 154 12.81 3.81 19.38
CA ASN A 154 12.32 4.91 18.54
C ASN A 154 10.82 4.84 18.41
N ALA A 155 10.15 5.99 18.41
CA ALA A 155 8.70 6.09 18.18
C ALA A 155 8.38 7.23 17.22
N THR A 156 7.44 7.00 16.32
CA THR A 156 7.00 8.06 15.41
C THR A 156 6.19 9.12 16.13
N LEU A 157 6.36 10.37 15.69
CA LEU A 157 5.51 11.49 16.05
C LEU A 157 4.60 11.91 14.88
N HIS A 158 4.51 11.05 13.85
CA HIS A 158 3.71 11.14 12.63
C HIS A 158 4.07 12.36 11.75
N ASN A 159 3.80 13.58 12.20
CA ASN A 159 4.08 14.84 11.51
C ASN A 159 4.31 15.98 12.50
N ILE A 160 4.63 17.16 12.00
CA ILE A 160 4.87 18.34 12.80
C ILE A 160 3.64 18.82 13.57
N GLU A 161 2.46 18.74 12.98
CA GLU A 161 1.22 19.15 13.64
C GLU A 161 0.95 18.26 14.86
N GLU A 162 1.17 16.96 14.73
CA GLU A 162 0.99 16.01 15.81
C GLU A 162 2.05 16.16 16.91
N LEU A 163 3.31 16.43 16.51
CA LEU A 163 4.38 16.79 17.45
C LEU A 163 3.99 18.02 18.28
N ASN A 164 3.54 19.08 17.61
CA ASN A 164 3.13 20.33 18.26
C ASN A 164 1.87 20.16 19.12
N ARG A 165 0.88 19.39 18.61
CA ARG A 165 -0.37 19.11 19.34
C ARG A 165 -0.10 18.37 20.66
N LYS A 166 0.84 17.41 20.64
CA LYS A 166 1.25 16.64 21.83
C LYS A 166 2.27 17.41 22.69
N ASP A 167 2.86 18.48 22.17
CA ASP A 167 3.95 19.27 22.78
C ASP A 167 5.06 18.36 23.34
N VAL A 168 5.54 17.40 22.50
CA VAL A 168 6.61 16.50 22.91
C VAL A 168 7.95 17.22 22.87
N ARG A 169 8.71 17.14 23.96
CA ARG A 169 10.02 17.78 24.10
C ARG A 169 11.09 16.78 24.50
N VAL A 170 12.34 17.13 24.23
CA VAL A 170 13.48 16.33 24.73
C VAL A 170 13.44 16.30 26.25
N ASN A 171 13.73 15.16 26.83
CA ASN A 171 13.67 14.84 28.26
C ASN A 171 12.27 14.63 28.84
N ASP A 172 11.18 14.74 28.07
CA ASP A 172 9.85 14.40 28.54
C ASP A 172 9.72 12.90 28.88
N SER A 173 8.92 12.64 29.93
CA SER A 173 8.36 11.30 30.16
C SER A 173 7.12 11.14 29.29
N VAL A 174 7.11 10.10 28.46
CA VAL A 174 6.04 9.86 27.48
C VAL A 174 5.47 8.45 27.62
N VAL A 175 4.19 8.33 27.31
CA VAL A 175 3.53 7.05 27.13
C VAL A 175 3.71 6.63 25.70
N VAL A 176 4.23 5.43 25.46
CA VAL A 176 4.44 4.84 24.15
C VAL A 176 3.63 3.56 24.00
N ARG A 177 3.19 3.28 22.79
CA ARG A 177 2.53 2.03 22.41
C ARG A 177 2.98 1.58 21.03
N ARG A 178 2.70 0.33 20.70
CA ARG A 178 2.86 -0.17 19.32
C ARG A 178 1.49 -0.21 18.64
N ALA A 179 1.24 0.71 17.72
CA ALA A 179 0.01 0.74 16.94
C ALA A 179 -0.10 -0.53 16.08
N GLY A 180 -1.16 -1.32 16.27
CA GLY A 180 -1.35 -2.61 15.58
C GLY A 180 -0.20 -3.61 15.81
N ASP A 181 0.52 -3.49 16.93
CA ASP A 181 1.72 -4.24 17.29
C ASP A 181 2.88 -4.15 16.29
N VAL A 182 2.91 -3.10 15.45
CA VAL A 182 3.91 -2.91 14.39
C VAL A 182 4.74 -1.65 14.57
N ILE A 183 4.10 -0.47 14.62
CA ILE A 183 4.80 0.83 14.62
C ILE A 183 4.73 1.46 16.01
N PRO A 184 5.88 1.67 16.69
CA PRO A 184 5.90 2.41 17.94
C PRO A 184 5.53 3.88 17.72
N GLU A 185 4.62 4.40 18.55
CA GLU A 185 4.20 5.80 18.54
C GLU A 185 4.15 6.38 19.95
N VAL A 186 4.36 7.68 20.07
CA VAL A 186 4.12 8.41 21.29
C VAL A 186 2.64 8.74 21.41
N VAL A 187 1.99 8.24 22.48
CA VAL A 187 0.56 8.47 22.74
C VAL A 187 0.34 9.84 23.35
N LYS A 188 1.03 10.11 24.47
CA LYS A 188 0.91 11.37 25.23
C LYS A 188 2.17 11.66 26.04
N VAL A 189 2.32 12.91 26.42
CA VAL A 189 3.33 13.38 27.38
C VAL A 189 2.73 13.35 28.80
N LEU A 190 3.55 12.98 29.78
CA LEU A 190 3.22 13.08 31.20
C LEU A 190 3.71 14.45 31.71
N LEU A 191 2.87 15.46 31.57
CA LEU A 191 3.23 16.86 31.85
C LEU A 191 3.65 17.07 33.33
N GLU A 192 3.07 16.30 34.24
CA GLU A 192 3.42 16.29 35.66
C GLU A 192 4.87 15.85 35.93
N LYS A 193 5.49 15.15 34.99
CA LYS A 193 6.89 14.67 35.08
C LYS A 193 7.85 15.43 34.17
N ARG A 194 7.39 16.53 33.54
CA ARG A 194 8.21 17.34 32.65
C ARG A 194 9.28 18.12 33.43
N PRO A 195 10.55 18.00 33.03
CA PRO A 195 11.62 18.88 33.59
C PRO A 195 11.37 20.36 33.24
N LYS A 196 11.80 21.26 34.12
CA LYS A 196 11.59 22.70 33.92
C LYS A 196 12.35 23.27 32.72
N ASP A 197 13.50 22.70 32.38
CA ASP A 197 14.42 23.18 31.34
C ASP A 197 14.18 22.53 29.98
N THR A 198 12.91 22.36 29.57
CA THR A 198 12.57 21.81 28.27
C THR A 198 12.08 22.88 27.31
N ALA A 199 12.56 22.86 26.06
CA ALA A 199 12.11 23.77 25.01
C ALA A 199 11.24 23.07 23.97
N PRO A 200 10.24 23.75 23.38
CA PRO A 200 9.50 23.25 22.24
C PRO A 200 10.42 22.91 21.06
N ILE A 201 10.10 21.83 20.36
CA ILE A 201 10.86 21.43 19.17
C ILE A 201 10.42 22.28 17.98
N LYS A 202 11.39 22.88 17.32
CA LYS A 202 11.15 23.64 16.09
C LYS A 202 11.46 22.80 14.86
N LEU A 203 10.63 22.97 13.84
CA LEU A 203 10.95 22.41 12.52
C LEU A 203 12.23 23.08 12.00
N PRO A 204 13.22 22.34 11.52
CA PRO A 204 14.38 22.94 10.88
C PRO A 204 13.98 23.63 9.56
N ASP A 205 14.56 24.78 9.27
CA ASP A 205 14.33 25.54 8.03
C ASP A 205 14.97 24.83 6.82
N VAL A 206 16.00 24.04 7.07
CA VAL A 206 16.74 23.30 6.04
C VAL A 206 16.80 21.80 6.36
N CYS A 207 16.89 21.00 5.34
CA CYS A 207 17.00 19.56 5.45
C CYS A 207 18.28 19.16 6.21
N PRO A 208 18.19 18.35 7.28
CA PRO A 208 19.36 17.92 8.06
C PRO A 208 20.32 17.03 7.28
N VAL A 209 19.91 16.54 6.10
CA VAL A 209 20.72 15.61 5.27
C VAL A 209 21.41 16.34 4.13
N CYS A 210 20.70 17.18 3.38
CA CYS A 210 21.24 17.80 2.16
C CYS A 210 21.30 19.33 2.20
N GLY A 211 20.84 19.99 3.27
CA GLY A 211 20.81 21.45 3.39
C GLY A 211 19.78 22.18 2.52
N SER A 212 19.02 21.47 1.70
CA SER A 212 17.97 22.10 0.88
C SER A 212 16.83 22.63 1.77
N VAL A 213 16.10 23.61 1.27
CA VAL A 213 14.95 24.22 1.98
C VAL A 213 13.89 23.18 2.31
N ILE A 214 13.31 23.30 3.50
CA ILE A 214 12.10 22.55 3.88
C ILE A 214 10.91 23.47 3.62
N GLU A 215 9.98 23.03 2.81
CA GLU A 215 8.82 23.78 2.38
C GLU A 215 7.51 23.02 2.64
N GLN A 216 6.43 23.78 2.83
CA GLN A 216 5.08 23.25 2.92
C GLN A 216 4.31 23.64 1.67
N ILE A 217 3.83 22.64 0.92
CA ILE A 217 3.01 22.88 -0.25
C ILE A 217 1.63 23.36 0.22
N ILE A 218 1.12 24.41 -0.38
CA ILE A 218 -0.21 24.99 -0.05
C ILE A 218 -1.28 23.89 -0.18
N GLY A 219 -2.04 23.68 0.89
CA GLY A 219 -3.08 22.64 0.96
C GLY A 219 -2.59 21.26 1.40
N GLU A 220 -1.29 21.07 1.66
CA GLU A 220 -0.75 19.85 2.28
C GLU A 220 -0.35 20.11 3.75
N THR A 221 -0.62 19.15 4.63
CA THR A 221 -0.17 19.18 6.05
C THR A 221 1.27 18.69 6.20
N VAL A 222 1.84 18.11 5.16
CA VAL A 222 3.17 17.49 5.18
C VAL A 222 4.21 18.44 4.65
N VAL A 223 5.20 18.76 5.48
CA VAL A 223 6.39 19.54 5.09
C VAL A 223 7.41 18.64 4.41
N ARG A 224 8.15 19.18 3.43
CA ARG A 224 9.03 18.40 2.57
C ARG A 224 10.38 19.06 2.32
N CYS A 225 11.40 18.24 2.21
CA CYS A 225 12.69 18.64 1.68
C CYS A 225 12.60 18.80 0.15
N SER A 226 12.97 19.96 -0.38
CA SER A 226 12.97 20.27 -1.81
C SER A 226 14.15 19.64 -2.58
N GLY A 227 15.09 18.98 -1.89
CA GLY A 227 16.34 18.50 -2.46
C GLY A 227 16.24 17.36 -3.49
N ASN A 228 15.09 16.65 -3.57
CA ASN A 228 14.85 15.58 -4.55
C ASN A 228 16.10 14.69 -4.81
N LEU A 229 16.63 14.72 -6.04
CA LEU A 229 17.79 13.92 -6.47
C LEU A 229 19.13 14.36 -5.85
N ILE A 230 19.19 15.48 -5.13
CA ILE A 230 20.39 15.92 -4.39
C ILE A 230 20.39 15.33 -2.99
N CYS A 231 19.23 15.01 -2.43
CA CYS A 231 19.08 14.50 -1.08
C CYS A 231 19.37 13.00 -1.03
N SER A 232 20.50 12.62 -0.44
CA SER A 232 20.89 11.21 -0.31
C SER A 232 19.88 10.36 0.47
N ALA A 233 19.15 10.94 1.44
CA ALA A 233 18.08 10.25 2.13
C ALA A 233 16.90 9.93 1.20
N GLN A 234 16.48 10.89 0.35
CA GLN A 234 15.40 10.66 -0.61
C GLN A 234 15.80 9.60 -1.63
N ILE A 235 17.04 9.66 -2.13
CA ILE A 235 17.60 8.67 -3.05
C ILE A 235 17.58 7.29 -2.37
N ALA A 236 18.11 7.17 -1.17
CA ALA A 236 18.17 5.90 -0.44
C ALA A 236 16.76 5.30 -0.23
N GLU A 237 15.79 6.10 0.23
CA GLU A 237 14.42 5.63 0.44
C GLU A 237 13.70 5.28 -0.89
N SER A 238 14.00 5.99 -1.98
CA SER A 238 13.49 5.67 -3.31
C SER A 238 14.05 4.33 -3.80
N LEU A 239 15.35 4.09 -3.61
CA LEU A 239 15.98 2.82 -3.97
C LEU A 239 15.52 1.66 -3.10
N LYS A 240 15.31 1.87 -1.79
CA LYS A 240 14.70 0.85 -0.90
C LYS A 240 13.30 0.45 -1.37
N HIS A 241 12.50 1.43 -1.81
CA HIS A 241 11.20 1.15 -2.41
C HIS A 241 11.34 0.36 -3.72
N PHE A 242 12.24 0.80 -4.60
CA PHE A 242 12.47 0.19 -5.92
C PHE A 242 12.87 -1.29 -5.82
N VAL A 243 13.76 -1.64 -4.90
CA VAL A 243 14.22 -3.03 -4.70
C VAL A 243 13.26 -3.88 -3.85
N SER A 244 12.23 -3.30 -3.28
CA SER A 244 11.33 -3.99 -2.35
C SER A 244 10.59 -5.15 -3.02
N ARG A 245 10.08 -6.10 -2.19
CA ARG A 245 9.34 -7.29 -2.62
C ARG A 245 8.13 -6.99 -3.52
N ARG A 246 7.50 -5.83 -3.35
CA ARG A 246 6.33 -5.42 -4.14
C ARG A 246 6.70 -4.75 -5.46
N ALA A 247 7.98 -4.37 -5.62
CA ALA A 247 8.55 -3.75 -6.80
C ALA A 247 9.44 -4.76 -7.53
N PHE A 248 10.75 -4.52 -7.63
CA PHE A 248 11.69 -5.40 -8.33
C PHE A 248 12.05 -6.69 -7.58
N ASP A 249 11.77 -6.76 -6.27
CA ASP A 249 12.03 -7.93 -5.41
C ASP A 249 13.49 -8.43 -5.47
N ILE A 250 14.44 -7.51 -5.32
CA ILE A 250 15.87 -7.83 -5.37
C ILE A 250 16.29 -8.38 -4.00
N GLU A 251 16.39 -9.69 -3.89
CA GLU A 251 16.77 -10.35 -2.65
C GLU A 251 18.22 -10.04 -2.26
N GLY A 252 18.46 -9.83 -0.97
CA GLY A 252 19.78 -9.49 -0.45
C GLY A 252 20.13 -8.01 -0.54
N PHE A 253 19.37 -7.19 -1.25
CA PHE A 253 19.61 -5.76 -1.38
C PHE A 253 18.98 -4.96 -0.21
N GLY A 254 19.50 -5.18 0.97
CA GLY A 254 18.99 -4.58 2.22
C GLY A 254 19.31 -3.09 2.35
N ALA A 255 18.60 -2.43 3.30
CA ALA A 255 18.73 -0.98 3.55
C ALA A 255 20.16 -0.52 3.79
N LYS A 256 20.97 -1.29 4.54
CA LYS A 256 22.37 -0.93 4.85
C LYS A 256 23.26 -0.91 3.62
N ILE A 257 23.07 -1.83 2.68
CA ILE A 257 23.83 -1.87 1.42
C ILE A 257 23.46 -0.67 0.57
N ILE A 258 22.17 -0.34 0.47
CA ILE A 258 21.70 0.84 -0.26
C ILE A 258 22.31 2.12 0.34
N GLU A 259 22.28 2.27 1.66
CA GLU A 259 22.84 3.44 2.36
C GLU A 259 24.35 3.59 2.11
N GLN A 260 25.11 2.50 2.11
CA GLN A 260 26.55 2.52 1.80
C GLN A 260 26.80 2.92 0.34
N LEU A 261 26.08 2.33 -0.61
CA LEU A 261 26.24 2.61 -2.04
C LEU A 261 25.79 4.04 -2.40
N VAL A 262 24.75 4.56 -1.77
CA VAL A 262 24.32 5.96 -1.91
C VAL A 262 25.33 6.89 -1.26
N GLY A 263 25.80 6.57 -0.06
CA GLY A 263 26.79 7.36 0.66
C GLY A 263 28.16 7.47 -0.07
N SER A 264 28.56 6.41 -0.80
CA SER A 264 29.75 6.42 -1.66
C SER A 264 29.54 7.14 -3.01
N GLY A 265 28.30 7.56 -3.33
CA GLY A 265 27.94 8.15 -4.62
C GLY A 265 27.83 7.15 -5.78
N ARG A 266 27.91 5.83 -5.50
CA ARG A 266 27.81 4.78 -6.53
C ARG A 266 26.38 4.60 -7.04
N LEU A 267 25.38 4.79 -6.17
CA LEU A 267 23.97 4.80 -6.55
C LEU A 267 23.39 6.20 -6.42
N LYS A 268 22.90 6.73 -7.52
CA LYS A 268 22.23 8.03 -7.63
C LYS A 268 20.80 7.89 -8.19
N ALA A 269 20.57 6.84 -8.96
CA ALA A 269 19.28 6.55 -9.60
C ALA A 269 19.03 5.03 -9.65
N PRO A 270 17.78 4.58 -9.85
CA PRO A 270 17.43 3.16 -9.91
C PRO A 270 18.15 2.36 -11.00
N ASP A 271 18.45 2.96 -12.12
CA ASP A 271 19.17 2.31 -13.23
C ASP A 271 20.63 1.96 -12.89
N ASP A 272 21.26 2.67 -11.95
CA ASP A 272 22.62 2.36 -11.47
C ASP A 272 22.71 0.96 -10.86
N ILE A 273 21.61 0.44 -10.27
CA ILE A 273 21.54 -0.89 -9.67
C ILE A 273 21.94 -1.97 -10.68
N PHE A 274 21.46 -1.83 -11.92
CA PHE A 274 21.68 -2.82 -12.99
C PHE A 274 23.07 -2.74 -13.63
N THR A 275 23.88 -1.77 -13.24
CA THR A 275 25.28 -1.59 -13.68
C THR A 275 26.29 -2.01 -12.62
N LEU A 276 25.85 -2.46 -11.45
CA LEU A 276 26.71 -2.93 -10.36
C LEU A 276 27.49 -4.19 -10.77
N LYS A 277 28.76 -4.25 -10.35
CA LYS A 277 29.65 -5.39 -10.58
C LYS A 277 30.02 -6.06 -9.26
N LYS A 278 30.29 -7.38 -9.33
CA LYS A 278 30.68 -8.17 -8.16
C LYS A 278 31.90 -7.59 -7.45
N ASP A 279 32.93 -7.23 -8.20
CA ASP A 279 34.20 -6.72 -7.66
C ASP A 279 34.05 -5.39 -6.93
N GLU A 280 33.09 -4.55 -7.37
CA GLU A 280 32.72 -3.31 -6.67
C GLU A 280 32.05 -3.61 -5.34
N LEU A 281 31.10 -4.56 -5.32
CA LEU A 281 30.31 -4.90 -4.14
C LEU A 281 31.15 -5.47 -3.00
N ILE A 282 32.19 -6.24 -3.31
CA ILE A 282 33.08 -6.85 -2.31
C ILE A 282 33.86 -5.78 -1.51
N THR A 283 34.03 -4.58 -2.05
CA THR A 283 34.74 -3.47 -1.36
C THR A 283 33.91 -2.85 -0.23
N PHE A 284 32.62 -3.14 -0.16
CA PHE A 284 31.72 -2.59 0.87
C PHE A 284 31.66 -3.48 2.12
N GLU A 285 31.46 -2.85 3.27
CA GLU A 285 31.41 -3.56 4.55
C GLU A 285 30.35 -4.66 4.57
N ARG A 286 30.72 -5.83 5.10
CA ARG A 286 29.87 -7.00 5.30
C ARG A 286 29.32 -7.63 4.01
N ILE A 287 29.94 -7.34 2.87
CA ILE A 287 29.63 -8.01 1.60
C ILE A 287 30.81 -8.90 1.24
N GLY A 288 30.70 -10.21 1.51
CA GLY A 288 31.68 -11.20 1.06
C GLY A 288 31.39 -11.66 -0.37
N ASP A 289 32.34 -12.40 -0.96
CA ASP A 289 32.28 -12.89 -2.34
C ASP A 289 30.96 -13.57 -2.71
N LYS A 290 30.51 -14.53 -1.88
CA LYS A 290 29.24 -15.24 -2.10
C LYS A 290 28.00 -14.34 -1.99
N SER A 291 28.03 -13.35 -1.08
CA SER A 291 26.94 -12.39 -0.93
C SER A 291 26.85 -11.45 -2.12
N ALA A 292 27.99 -10.99 -2.64
CA ALA A 292 28.07 -10.17 -3.83
C ALA A 292 27.54 -10.95 -5.06
N GLU A 293 27.96 -12.20 -5.23
CA GLU A 293 27.50 -13.06 -6.32
C GLU A 293 25.98 -13.29 -6.26
N ASN A 294 25.44 -13.63 -5.09
CA ASN A 294 24.00 -13.82 -4.90
C ASN A 294 23.22 -12.53 -5.22
N LEU A 295 23.76 -11.38 -4.82
CA LEU A 295 23.13 -10.08 -5.09
C LEU A 295 23.12 -9.77 -6.59
N ILE A 296 24.22 -9.98 -7.30
CA ILE A 296 24.28 -9.81 -8.77
C ILE A 296 23.31 -10.75 -9.48
N ASN A 297 23.22 -12.01 -9.05
CA ASN A 297 22.26 -12.98 -9.58
C ASN A 297 20.82 -12.51 -9.36
N SER A 298 20.50 -12.00 -8.15
CA SER A 298 19.18 -11.46 -7.82
C SER A 298 18.83 -10.23 -8.66
N ILE A 299 19.79 -9.30 -8.87
CA ILE A 299 19.64 -8.15 -9.75
C ILE A 299 19.32 -8.59 -11.18
N ASN A 300 20.07 -9.57 -11.72
CA ASN A 300 19.82 -10.06 -13.07
C ASN A 300 18.46 -10.77 -13.20
N ALA A 301 18.08 -11.58 -12.21
CA ALA A 301 16.78 -12.24 -12.19
C ALA A 301 15.59 -11.25 -12.13
N SER A 302 15.77 -10.12 -11.47
CA SER A 302 14.73 -9.09 -11.31
C SER A 302 14.46 -8.28 -12.60
N LYS A 303 15.31 -8.36 -13.62
CA LYS A 303 15.13 -7.63 -14.89
C LYS A 303 13.84 -8.00 -15.62
N SER A 304 13.32 -9.21 -15.46
CA SER A 304 12.05 -9.63 -15.99
C SER A 304 10.95 -9.39 -14.96
N ILE A 305 10.13 -8.37 -15.17
CA ILE A 305 9.14 -7.88 -14.22
C ILE A 305 7.77 -7.74 -14.90
N THR A 306 6.69 -7.59 -14.15
CA THR A 306 5.38 -7.24 -14.72
C THR A 306 5.24 -5.71 -14.87
N LEU A 307 4.45 -5.26 -15.87
CA LEU A 307 4.19 -3.82 -16.06
C LEU A 307 3.63 -3.17 -14.78
N SER A 308 2.77 -3.86 -14.04
CA SER A 308 2.20 -3.34 -12.79
C SER A 308 3.24 -3.14 -11.70
N LYS A 309 4.14 -4.11 -11.48
CA LYS A 309 5.24 -3.97 -10.52
C LYS A 309 6.24 -2.89 -10.95
N PHE A 310 6.50 -2.79 -12.27
CA PHE A 310 7.33 -1.73 -12.82
C PHE A 310 6.73 -0.34 -12.53
N LEU A 311 5.44 -0.11 -12.81
CA LEU A 311 4.76 1.15 -12.48
C LEU A 311 4.81 1.46 -10.98
N TYR A 312 4.57 0.46 -10.14
CA TYR A 312 4.68 0.62 -8.69
C TYR A 312 6.10 1.01 -8.26
N SER A 313 7.13 0.41 -8.87
CA SER A 313 8.54 0.67 -8.55
C SER A 313 8.99 2.09 -8.86
N LEU A 314 8.39 2.76 -9.84
CA LEU A 314 8.65 4.16 -10.18
C LEU A 314 8.31 5.12 -9.04
N GLY A 315 7.51 4.67 -8.08
CA GLY A 315 7.22 5.42 -6.87
C GLY A 315 6.41 6.69 -7.08
N ILE A 316 5.60 6.76 -8.12
CA ILE A 316 4.69 7.88 -8.41
C ILE A 316 3.81 8.14 -7.17
N ARG A 317 3.70 9.40 -6.76
CA ARG A 317 2.87 9.78 -5.59
C ARG A 317 1.43 9.35 -5.81
N GLU A 318 0.78 8.88 -4.74
CA GLU A 318 -0.60 8.38 -4.69
C GLU A 318 -0.85 7.13 -5.56
N VAL A 319 0.19 6.60 -6.24
CA VAL A 319 0.09 5.36 -7.02
C VAL A 319 0.59 4.19 -6.19
N GLY A 320 -0.33 3.44 -5.62
CA GLY A 320 -0.07 2.22 -4.86
C GLY A 320 -0.08 0.97 -5.75
N GLU A 321 0.14 -0.19 -5.12
CA GLU A 321 0.14 -1.49 -5.80
C GLU A 321 -1.18 -1.78 -6.54
N THR A 322 -2.32 -1.53 -5.90
CA THR A 322 -3.66 -1.71 -6.51
C THR A 322 -3.84 -0.80 -7.72
N THR A 323 -3.53 0.48 -7.57
CA THR A 323 -3.62 1.48 -8.65
C THR A 323 -2.72 1.09 -9.82
N SER A 324 -1.48 0.66 -9.54
CA SER A 324 -0.53 0.19 -10.57
C SER A 324 -1.06 -1.04 -11.32
N ASN A 325 -1.70 -1.98 -10.61
CA ASN A 325 -2.34 -3.16 -11.24
C ASN A 325 -3.51 -2.75 -12.14
N ASN A 326 -4.38 -1.85 -11.67
CA ASN A 326 -5.53 -1.37 -12.44
C ASN A 326 -5.08 -0.64 -13.71
N ILE A 327 -4.06 0.24 -13.61
CA ILE A 327 -3.50 0.99 -14.74
C ILE A 327 -2.86 0.03 -15.76
N ALA A 328 -2.01 -0.89 -15.28
CA ALA A 328 -1.34 -1.86 -16.15
C ALA A 328 -2.35 -2.77 -16.86
N GLY A 329 -3.37 -3.25 -16.15
CA GLY A 329 -4.46 -4.06 -16.72
C GLY A 329 -5.27 -3.31 -17.76
N TYR A 330 -5.61 -2.03 -17.49
CA TYR A 330 -6.42 -1.20 -18.38
C TYR A 330 -5.69 -0.86 -19.68
N TYR A 331 -4.44 -0.39 -19.59
CA TYR A 331 -3.68 0.06 -20.77
C TYR A 331 -2.87 -1.06 -21.44
N GLY A 332 -2.48 -2.07 -20.73
CA GLY A 332 -1.72 -3.22 -21.22
C GLY A 332 -0.29 -2.93 -21.69
N LYS A 333 0.00 -1.69 -22.11
CA LYS A 333 1.29 -1.22 -22.65
C LYS A 333 1.71 0.08 -22.01
N LEU A 334 3.02 0.23 -21.73
CA LEU A 334 3.56 1.46 -21.17
C LEU A 334 3.34 2.66 -22.09
N ALA A 335 3.48 2.49 -23.40
CA ALA A 335 3.27 3.57 -24.37
C ALA A 335 1.85 4.16 -24.28
N ASN A 336 0.84 3.33 -24.05
CA ASN A 336 -0.55 3.78 -23.88
C ASN A 336 -0.72 4.61 -22.61
N ILE A 337 -0.03 4.23 -21.52
CA ILE A 337 -0.06 4.97 -20.24
C ILE A 337 0.59 6.35 -20.42
N ILE A 338 1.73 6.43 -21.11
CA ILE A 338 2.45 7.68 -21.38
C ILE A 338 1.61 8.63 -22.22
N SER A 339 0.85 8.12 -23.20
CA SER A 339 0.01 8.93 -24.08
C SER A 339 -1.38 9.24 -23.53
N ALA A 340 -1.80 8.60 -22.44
CA ALA A 340 -3.13 8.78 -21.87
C ALA A 340 -3.34 10.18 -21.32
N THR A 341 -4.56 10.70 -21.46
CA THR A 341 -4.98 11.97 -20.85
C THR A 341 -5.45 11.74 -19.40
N GLU A 342 -5.52 12.81 -18.61
CA GLU A 342 -6.09 12.73 -17.25
C GLU A 342 -7.54 12.25 -17.30
N GLU A 343 -8.33 12.70 -18.28
CA GLU A 343 -9.73 12.28 -18.46
C GLU A 343 -9.85 10.78 -18.75
N ASP A 344 -8.97 10.22 -19.58
CA ASP A 344 -8.96 8.77 -19.87
C ASP A 344 -8.65 7.96 -18.62
N MET A 345 -7.75 8.46 -17.76
CA MET A 345 -7.35 7.78 -16.52
C MET A 345 -8.48 7.74 -15.48
N LEU A 346 -9.42 8.69 -15.50
CA LEU A 346 -10.56 8.71 -14.58
C LEU A 346 -11.54 7.54 -14.79
N ASN A 347 -11.44 6.83 -15.91
CA ASN A 347 -12.23 5.63 -16.17
C ASN A 347 -11.68 4.38 -15.47
N ILE A 348 -10.49 4.47 -14.84
CA ILE A 348 -9.84 3.34 -14.17
C ILE A 348 -10.31 3.28 -12.72
N PRO A 349 -10.73 2.10 -12.19
CA PRO A 349 -11.06 1.94 -10.79
C PRO A 349 -9.93 2.43 -9.86
N ASP A 350 -10.28 3.12 -8.79
CA ASP A 350 -9.36 3.71 -7.80
C ASP A 350 -8.41 4.80 -8.34
N VAL A 351 -8.69 5.37 -9.54
CA VAL A 351 -7.97 6.51 -10.08
C VAL A 351 -8.87 7.74 -10.06
N GLY A 352 -8.63 8.62 -9.08
CA GLY A 352 -9.27 9.92 -8.98
C GLY A 352 -8.44 11.04 -9.66
N PRO A 353 -8.98 12.29 -9.70
CA PRO A 353 -8.30 13.43 -10.36
C PRO A 353 -6.87 13.66 -9.85
N ILE A 354 -6.64 13.56 -8.56
CA ILE A 354 -5.30 13.73 -7.96
C ILE A 354 -4.32 12.69 -8.48
N VAL A 355 -4.74 11.42 -8.53
CA VAL A 355 -3.91 10.31 -9.00
C VAL A 355 -3.61 10.47 -10.49
N ALA A 356 -4.63 10.76 -11.30
CA ALA A 356 -4.48 10.99 -12.75
C ALA A 356 -3.48 12.11 -13.04
N SER A 357 -3.62 13.25 -12.36
CA SER A 357 -2.71 14.38 -12.49
C SER A 357 -1.27 14.03 -12.08
N ARG A 358 -1.06 13.26 -11.01
CA ARG A 358 0.28 12.82 -10.58
C ARG A 358 0.93 11.89 -11.59
N ILE A 359 0.17 10.96 -12.18
CA ILE A 359 0.66 10.07 -13.23
C ILE A 359 1.05 10.88 -14.47
N ARG A 360 0.18 11.80 -14.91
CA ARG A 360 0.44 12.65 -16.06
C ARG A 360 1.69 13.51 -15.85
N SER A 361 1.79 14.19 -14.72
CA SER A 361 2.97 14.99 -14.35
C SER A 361 4.24 14.16 -14.39
N PHE A 362 4.23 12.92 -13.83
CA PHE A 362 5.40 12.05 -13.85
C PHE A 362 5.87 11.73 -15.26
N PHE A 363 4.98 11.37 -16.17
CA PHE A 363 5.34 11.03 -17.56
C PHE A 363 5.55 12.24 -18.48
N CYS A 364 5.25 13.46 -18.03
CA CYS A 364 5.62 14.68 -18.74
C CYS A 364 7.07 15.11 -18.46
N GLU A 365 7.69 14.63 -17.37
CA GLU A 365 9.06 14.97 -17.01
C GLU A 365 10.07 14.18 -17.86
N VAL A 366 10.98 14.90 -18.53
CA VAL A 366 11.98 14.32 -19.43
C VAL A 366 12.94 13.38 -18.69
N GLU A 367 13.35 13.74 -17.48
CA GLU A 367 14.20 12.93 -16.62
C GLU A 367 13.60 11.56 -16.30
N ASN A 368 12.28 11.51 -16.04
CA ASN A 368 11.59 10.27 -15.74
C ASN A 368 11.51 9.36 -16.98
N LEU A 369 11.25 9.93 -18.16
CA LEU A 369 11.29 9.17 -19.42
C LEU A 369 12.70 8.69 -19.74
N SER A 370 13.71 9.51 -19.49
CA SER A 370 15.13 9.15 -19.65
C SER A 370 15.52 8.00 -18.69
N LEU A 371 15.08 8.05 -17.43
CA LEU A 371 15.28 6.95 -16.47
C LEU A 371 14.66 5.64 -17.00
N ILE A 372 13.43 5.68 -17.47
CA ILE A 372 12.73 4.51 -18.04
C ILE A 372 13.53 3.95 -19.24
N LYS A 373 14.04 4.82 -20.10
CA LYS A 373 14.89 4.40 -21.21
C LYS A 373 16.18 3.71 -20.72
N ARG A 374 16.93 4.31 -19.77
CA ARG A 374 18.14 3.70 -19.21
C ARG A 374 17.87 2.35 -18.52
N LEU A 375 16.73 2.20 -17.84
CA LEU A 375 16.32 0.92 -17.27
C LEU A 375 16.12 -0.14 -18.36
N ARG A 376 15.45 0.21 -19.47
CA ARG A 376 15.30 -0.68 -20.63
C ARG A 376 16.63 -1.03 -21.29
N ASP A 377 17.52 -0.04 -21.47
CA ASP A 377 18.85 -0.22 -22.05
C ASP A 377 19.71 -1.16 -21.17
N ASN A 378 19.49 -1.18 -19.85
CA ASN A 378 20.09 -2.11 -18.89
C ASN A 378 19.42 -3.50 -18.86
N GLY A 379 18.45 -3.77 -19.75
CA GLY A 379 17.81 -5.06 -19.91
C GLY A 379 16.53 -5.29 -19.11
N VAL A 380 16.02 -4.27 -18.44
CA VAL A 380 14.70 -4.36 -17.76
C VAL A 380 13.60 -4.52 -18.80
N ASN A 381 12.77 -5.54 -18.63
CA ASN A 381 11.72 -5.86 -19.57
C ASN A 381 10.45 -6.37 -18.86
N TRP A 382 9.34 -6.27 -19.54
CA TRP A 382 8.04 -6.80 -19.10
C TRP A 382 7.21 -7.25 -20.30
N SER A 383 6.34 -8.23 -20.06
CA SER A 383 5.37 -8.65 -21.05
C SER A 383 4.28 -7.58 -21.20
N GLU A 384 4.11 -7.07 -22.39
CA GLU A 384 2.99 -6.21 -22.73
C GLU A 384 1.80 -7.08 -23.14
N THR A 385 0.66 -6.79 -22.59
CA THR A 385 -0.60 -7.39 -22.99
C THR A 385 -1.31 -6.43 -23.96
N ASN A 386 -2.15 -6.96 -24.82
CA ASN A 386 -3.11 -6.09 -25.48
C ASN A 386 -3.94 -5.45 -24.37
N PRO A 387 -4.20 -4.12 -24.47
CA PRO A 387 -5.05 -3.48 -23.48
C PRO A 387 -6.23 -4.40 -23.22
N LEU A 388 -6.61 -4.53 -21.94
CA LEU A 388 -7.97 -4.89 -21.65
C LEU A 388 -8.85 -3.71 -22.14
N THR A 389 -8.76 -3.39 -23.41
CA THR A 389 -9.96 -3.01 -24.10
C THR A 389 -10.84 -4.20 -23.78
N HIS A 390 -11.69 -4.04 -22.79
CA HIS A 390 -12.90 -4.78 -22.75
C HIS A 390 -13.50 -4.60 -24.14
N LYS A 391 -13.14 -5.49 -25.07
CA LYS A 391 -14.06 -5.94 -26.08
C LYS A 391 -15.08 -6.76 -25.29
N ILE A 392 -15.72 -6.14 -24.32
CA ILE A 392 -17.07 -6.48 -23.98
C ILE A 392 -17.77 -6.14 -25.30
N LYS A 393 -17.93 -7.16 -26.16
CA LYS A 393 -18.84 -7.10 -27.30
C LYS A 393 -20.23 -7.00 -26.68
N GLY A 394 -20.54 -5.85 -26.16
CA GLY A 394 -21.85 -5.52 -25.62
C GLY A 394 -22.57 -4.60 -26.57
N PRO A 395 -23.88 -4.48 -26.42
CA PRO A 395 -24.72 -3.65 -27.28
C PRO A 395 -24.33 -2.17 -27.26
N LEU A 396 -23.58 -1.69 -26.25
CA LEU A 396 -23.16 -0.29 -26.09
C LEU A 396 -21.71 -0.04 -26.51
N GLN A 397 -21.09 -0.95 -27.28
CA GLN A 397 -19.68 -0.83 -27.66
C GLN A 397 -19.38 0.48 -28.39
N GLY A 398 -18.45 1.28 -27.85
CA GLY A 398 -17.97 2.53 -28.42
C GLY A 398 -18.86 3.75 -28.15
N MET A 399 -20.02 3.58 -27.50
CA MET A 399 -20.94 4.67 -27.17
C MET A 399 -20.51 5.40 -25.90
N VAL A 400 -20.67 6.71 -25.89
CA VAL A 400 -20.33 7.61 -24.77
C VAL A 400 -21.60 8.14 -24.13
N PHE A 401 -21.78 7.90 -22.84
CA PHE A 401 -22.93 8.29 -22.06
C PHE A 401 -22.58 9.39 -21.06
N VAL A 402 -23.51 10.29 -20.80
CA VAL A 402 -23.46 11.24 -19.67
C VAL A 402 -24.69 11.03 -18.80
N LEU A 403 -24.54 11.10 -17.47
CA LEU A 403 -25.61 10.92 -16.50
C LEU A 403 -25.95 12.26 -15.84
N THR A 404 -27.26 12.52 -15.67
CA THR A 404 -27.76 13.71 -14.96
C THR A 404 -29.06 13.41 -14.22
N GLY A 405 -29.31 14.11 -13.11
CA GLY A 405 -30.51 13.93 -12.31
C GLY A 405 -30.48 12.69 -11.41
N THR A 406 -31.57 12.43 -10.70
CA THR A 406 -31.78 11.23 -9.85
C THR A 406 -32.60 10.22 -10.64
N LEU A 407 -32.10 9.01 -10.72
CA LEU A 407 -32.74 7.93 -11.48
C LEU A 407 -33.75 7.21 -10.60
N PRO A 408 -34.87 6.73 -11.16
CA PRO A 408 -36.02 6.16 -10.39
C PRO A 408 -35.66 4.88 -9.63
N THR A 409 -34.92 3.94 -10.23
CA THR A 409 -34.70 2.59 -9.67
C THR A 409 -33.24 2.23 -9.48
N LEU A 410 -32.32 2.78 -10.27
CA LEU A 410 -30.89 2.47 -10.22
C LEU A 410 -30.06 3.63 -9.67
N SER A 411 -29.04 3.32 -8.89
CA SER A 411 -28.04 4.31 -8.50
C SER A 411 -27.15 4.69 -9.68
N ARG A 412 -26.47 5.84 -9.61
CA ARG A 412 -25.51 6.26 -10.63
C ARG A 412 -24.38 5.27 -10.84
N GLU A 413 -23.95 4.62 -9.76
CA GLU A 413 -22.87 3.64 -9.82
C GLU A 413 -23.32 2.34 -10.49
N GLU A 414 -24.53 1.90 -10.28
CA GLU A 414 -25.12 0.74 -10.96
C GLU A 414 -25.24 0.98 -12.46
N ILE A 415 -25.73 2.14 -12.89
CA ILE A 415 -25.81 2.47 -14.33
C ILE A 415 -24.42 2.59 -14.94
N LYS A 416 -23.46 3.21 -14.27
CA LYS A 416 -22.05 3.23 -14.75
C LYS A 416 -21.51 1.82 -14.96
N LYS A 417 -21.79 0.92 -14.01
CA LYS A 417 -21.38 -0.48 -14.11
C LYS A 417 -22.04 -1.17 -15.29
N ILE A 418 -23.36 -1.02 -15.50
CA ILE A 418 -24.08 -1.61 -16.63
C ILE A 418 -23.54 -1.08 -17.96
N ILE A 419 -23.31 0.24 -18.09
CA ILE A 419 -22.71 0.83 -19.30
C ILE A 419 -21.33 0.20 -19.58
N HIS A 420 -20.50 0.13 -18.56
CA HIS A 420 -19.15 -0.42 -18.66
C HIS A 420 -19.18 -1.91 -19.01
N ASP A 421 -20.02 -2.72 -18.34
CA ASP A 421 -20.17 -4.16 -18.58
C ASP A 421 -20.77 -4.46 -19.98
N SER A 422 -21.47 -3.48 -20.58
CA SER A 422 -22.02 -3.54 -21.94
C SER A 422 -21.11 -2.89 -23.00
N GLY A 423 -19.86 -2.49 -22.65
CA GLY A 423 -18.85 -1.96 -23.58
C GLY A 423 -18.94 -0.47 -23.88
N GLY A 424 -19.84 0.28 -23.21
CA GLY A 424 -19.97 1.73 -23.29
C GLY A 424 -19.00 2.50 -22.38
N ARG A 425 -18.96 3.81 -22.52
CA ARG A 425 -18.16 4.74 -21.70
C ARG A 425 -19.05 5.79 -21.05
N VAL A 426 -18.69 6.19 -19.83
CA VAL A 426 -19.38 7.27 -19.11
C VAL A 426 -18.45 8.48 -19.04
N SER A 427 -18.93 9.65 -19.48
CA SER A 427 -18.25 10.95 -19.35
C SER A 427 -18.94 11.81 -18.27
N SER A 428 -18.15 12.65 -17.61
CA SER A 428 -18.67 13.61 -16.62
C SER A 428 -19.27 14.86 -17.27
N SER A 429 -18.90 15.18 -18.50
CA SER A 429 -19.31 16.38 -19.22
C SER A 429 -19.85 16.05 -20.61
N LEU A 430 -20.81 16.87 -21.07
CA LEU A 430 -21.36 16.80 -22.43
C LEU A 430 -20.43 17.45 -23.42
N SER A 431 -20.18 16.75 -24.54
CA SER A 431 -19.40 17.22 -25.68
C SER A 431 -20.00 16.68 -26.99
N LYS A 432 -19.54 17.15 -28.16
CA LYS A 432 -19.92 16.60 -29.47
C LYS A 432 -19.58 15.11 -29.67
N LYS A 433 -18.80 14.51 -28.73
CA LYS A 433 -18.46 13.09 -28.71
C LYS A 433 -19.39 12.27 -27.82
N THR A 434 -20.40 12.87 -27.20
CA THR A 434 -21.39 12.21 -26.36
C THR A 434 -22.54 11.71 -27.21
N ASP A 435 -22.83 10.40 -27.17
CA ASP A 435 -23.91 9.80 -27.95
C ASP A 435 -25.26 9.90 -27.25
N TYR A 436 -25.24 9.75 -25.92
CA TYR A 436 -26.47 9.72 -25.13
C TYR A 436 -26.35 10.47 -23.80
N LEU A 437 -27.40 11.19 -23.42
CA LEU A 437 -27.59 11.69 -22.06
C LEU A 437 -28.67 10.85 -21.36
N ILE A 438 -28.33 10.16 -20.28
CA ILE A 438 -29.32 9.49 -19.41
C ILE A 438 -29.79 10.51 -18.38
N ALA A 439 -31.06 10.91 -18.48
CA ALA A 439 -31.67 11.94 -17.65
C ALA A 439 -32.68 11.33 -16.67
N GLY A 440 -32.41 11.53 -15.37
CA GLY A 440 -33.36 11.24 -14.28
C GLY A 440 -34.16 12.50 -13.86
N GLU A 441 -34.88 12.41 -12.75
CA GLU A 441 -35.60 13.54 -12.17
C GLU A 441 -34.64 14.67 -11.77
N LYS A 442 -35.07 15.93 -11.94
CA LYS A 442 -34.27 17.14 -11.66
C LYS A 442 -32.94 17.23 -12.44
N ALA A 443 -33.00 16.93 -13.72
CA ALA A 443 -31.85 16.84 -14.62
C ALA A 443 -31.13 18.17 -14.94
N GLY A 444 -31.23 19.20 -14.19
CA GLY A 444 -30.43 20.44 -14.21
C GLY A 444 -29.93 20.97 -15.59
N SER A 445 -28.90 21.80 -15.56
CA SER A 445 -28.35 22.49 -16.76
C SER A 445 -27.77 21.57 -17.85
N LYS A 446 -27.52 20.29 -17.54
CA LYS A 446 -27.02 19.33 -18.55
C LYS A 446 -28.11 18.94 -19.55
N LEU A 447 -29.38 18.97 -19.17
CA LEU A 447 -30.48 18.67 -20.09
C LEU A 447 -30.52 19.68 -21.23
N SER A 448 -30.60 20.98 -20.90
CA SER A 448 -30.62 22.06 -21.90
C SER A 448 -29.35 22.11 -22.76
N LYS A 449 -28.22 21.71 -22.18
CA LYS A 449 -26.96 21.60 -22.92
C LYS A 449 -26.97 20.45 -23.92
N ALA A 450 -27.60 19.33 -23.59
CA ALA A 450 -27.73 18.19 -24.49
C ALA A 450 -28.65 18.51 -25.67
N GLU A 451 -29.77 19.18 -25.40
CA GLU A 451 -30.70 19.71 -26.44
C GLU A 451 -29.97 20.62 -27.40
N ASN A 452 -29.13 21.54 -26.90
CA ASN A 452 -28.36 22.48 -27.76
C ASN A 452 -27.24 21.79 -28.58
N LEU A 453 -26.85 20.59 -28.21
CA LEU A 453 -25.82 19.79 -28.88
C LEU A 453 -26.40 18.65 -29.74
N ASP A 454 -27.73 18.57 -29.89
CA ASP A 454 -28.44 17.47 -30.56
C ASP A 454 -28.06 16.05 -30.03
N ILE A 455 -27.82 15.95 -28.73
CA ILE A 455 -27.49 14.66 -28.09
C ILE A 455 -28.77 13.94 -27.74
N ASN A 456 -28.84 12.63 -28.05
CA ASN A 456 -29.99 11.80 -27.72
C ASN A 456 -30.19 11.68 -26.19
N ILE A 457 -31.38 11.98 -25.71
CA ILE A 457 -31.74 11.95 -24.30
C ILE A 457 -32.52 10.65 -24.04
N LEU A 458 -32.05 9.86 -23.09
CA LEU A 458 -32.68 8.62 -22.68
C LEU A 458 -33.23 8.72 -21.25
N THR A 459 -34.39 8.14 -21.03
CA THR A 459 -34.83 7.82 -19.67
C THR A 459 -34.14 6.55 -19.18
N GLU A 460 -34.19 6.27 -17.87
CA GLU A 460 -33.67 5.02 -17.32
C GLU A 460 -34.28 3.78 -18.00
N LYS A 461 -35.60 3.84 -18.27
CA LYS A 461 -36.31 2.76 -18.95
C LYS A 461 -35.86 2.55 -20.39
N ASP A 462 -35.54 3.63 -21.11
CA ASP A 462 -35.06 3.53 -22.50
C ASP A 462 -33.63 3.05 -22.54
N PHE A 463 -32.80 3.47 -21.58
CA PHE A 463 -31.46 2.94 -21.41
C PHE A 463 -31.44 1.43 -21.18
N MET A 464 -32.31 0.91 -20.29
CA MET A 464 -32.43 -0.53 -20.03
C MET A 464 -32.89 -1.37 -21.23
N LYS A 465 -33.48 -0.76 -22.25
CA LYS A 465 -33.80 -1.45 -23.51
C LYS A 465 -32.59 -1.57 -24.46
N LEU A 466 -31.55 -0.73 -24.24
CA LEU A 466 -30.33 -0.75 -25.04
C LEU A 466 -29.28 -1.74 -24.49
N THR A 467 -29.44 -2.18 -23.25
CA THR A 467 -28.55 -3.10 -22.56
C THR A 467 -29.13 -4.51 -22.51
#